data_30acdddbbbde47cccebe97e183405f22
#
_entry.id   30acdddbbbde47cccebe97e183405f22
#
_cell.length_a   1.000
_cell.length_b   1.000
_cell.length_c   1.000
_cell.angle_alpha   90.00
_cell.angle_beta   90.00
_cell.angle_gamma   90.00
#
_symmetry.space_group_name_H-M   'P 1'
#
loop_
_entity.id
_entity.type
_entity.pdbx_description
1 polymer ?
#
loop_
_entity_poly.entity_id
_entity_poly.type
_entity_poly.pdbx_seq_one_letter_code
_entity_poly.pdbx_strand_id
1 'polypeptide(L)'
;MSYPLISEYIVAIMAAEDNFKELTNHRPVLNDDGKPVMTSGNFAVVFKMQDVETGKFYALKCFTKEQEGRAEAYHQIADALKDVDSPYLVSLRYLDKELFVDTEQTSETEFPVLLMDWVEGKTLDKYLRENLDDKYALEMLAYRFSQLAQWLIPQPFAHGDLKPVNILVREDGTLVLVDYDGMYVPSMKGQKARELGSPNFRHPQRTEDDFNERIDDFPLVSILLSLYSISIEPQLLEEFGIEDRLLLSENDYRNTISSGLISKCACVKKLPNYYPITKRLTRYLWDLLVFDDKNDISLDLSVAPPVPLNNRITYISSHDRVNCKMYDKIGYAKYSSDETPVSGYSCRAASGNLPR
;
A
#
# COMPACT_ATOMS: atom_id res chain seq x y z
N MET A 1 -22.85 10.69 -18.72
CA MET A 1 -22.65 12.14 -18.47
C MET A 1 -21.27 12.53 -18.95
N SER A 2 -21.08 13.66 -19.63
CA SER A 2 -19.74 14.17 -19.93
C SER A 2 -19.25 15.01 -18.73
N TYR A 3 -17.96 14.96 -18.47
CA TYR A 3 -17.32 15.70 -17.38
C TYR A 3 -16.44 16.82 -17.95
N PRO A 4 -16.16 17.88 -17.16
CA PRO A 4 -15.26 18.94 -17.57
C PRO A 4 -13.84 18.45 -17.89
N LEU A 5 -13.16 19.23 -18.73
CA LEU A 5 -11.73 19.03 -18.97
C LEU A 5 -10.92 19.45 -17.73
N ILE A 6 -9.71 18.92 -17.60
CA ILE A 6 -8.80 19.28 -16.50
C ILE A 6 -8.52 20.80 -16.52
N SER A 7 -8.41 21.41 -17.70
CA SER A 7 -8.22 22.86 -17.84
C SER A 7 -9.40 23.67 -17.30
N GLU A 8 -10.62 23.20 -17.49
CA GLU A 8 -11.84 23.85 -16.98
C GLU A 8 -11.94 23.72 -15.46
N TYR A 9 -11.59 22.54 -14.92
CA TYR A 9 -11.44 22.33 -13.47
C TYR A 9 -10.39 23.28 -12.86
N ILE A 10 -9.23 23.47 -13.50
CA ILE A 10 -8.21 24.41 -13.01
C ILE A 10 -8.79 25.83 -12.91
N VAL A 11 -9.53 26.29 -13.90
CA VAL A 11 -10.17 27.62 -13.88
C VAL A 11 -11.17 27.72 -12.72
N ALA A 12 -12.04 26.72 -12.56
CA ALA A 12 -13.02 26.68 -11.49
C ALA A 12 -12.37 26.67 -10.09
N ILE A 13 -11.32 25.85 -9.91
CA ILE A 13 -10.57 25.75 -8.63
C ILE A 13 -9.80 27.02 -8.31
N MET A 14 -9.27 27.73 -9.30
CA MET A 14 -8.59 29.01 -9.05
C MET A 14 -9.56 30.11 -8.56
N ALA A 15 -10.85 30.00 -8.88
CA ALA A 15 -11.94 30.83 -8.37
C ALA A 15 -12.81 30.08 -7.34
N ALA A 16 -12.18 29.29 -6.48
CA ALA A 16 -12.84 28.38 -5.53
C ALA A 16 -13.87 29.06 -4.63
N GLU A 17 -13.61 30.33 -4.25
CA GLU A 17 -14.49 31.11 -3.40
C GLU A 17 -15.92 31.29 -3.96
N ASP A 18 -16.00 31.44 -5.29
CA ASP A 18 -17.27 31.67 -6.00
C ASP A 18 -17.90 30.38 -6.52
N ASN A 19 -17.08 29.31 -6.67
CA ASN A 19 -17.49 28.10 -7.37
C ASN A 19 -17.80 26.91 -6.46
N PHE A 20 -17.47 26.97 -5.18
CA PHE A 20 -17.87 25.93 -4.22
C PHE A 20 -19.18 26.29 -3.51
N LYS A 21 -19.98 25.28 -3.24
CA LYS A 21 -21.24 25.40 -2.52
C LYS A 21 -21.06 25.27 -1.01
N GLU A 22 -20.36 24.23 -0.55
CA GLU A 22 -20.08 23.95 0.86
C GLU A 22 -18.62 24.25 1.22
N LEU A 23 -17.69 24.02 0.29
CA LEU A 23 -16.25 24.17 0.51
C LEU A 23 -15.74 25.59 0.27
N THR A 24 -16.55 26.60 0.55
CA THR A 24 -16.28 28.02 0.27
C THR A 24 -15.00 28.56 0.95
N ASN A 25 -14.55 27.91 2.05
CA ASN A 25 -13.31 28.25 2.76
C ASN A 25 -12.08 27.49 2.24
N HIS A 26 -12.22 26.65 1.22
CA HIS A 26 -11.10 25.90 0.66
C HIS A 26 -10.46 26.67 -0.50
N ARG A 27 -9.13 26.73 -0.50
CA ARG A 27 -8.33 27.38 -1.56
C ARG A 27 -7.31 26.41 -2.12
N PRO A 28 -7.00 26.45 -3.42
CA PRO A 28 -5.95 25.64 -3.98
C PRO A 28 -4.59 26.04 -3.40
N VAL A 29 -3.77 25.05 -3.08
CA VAL A 29 -2.36 25.28 -2.80
C VAL A 29 -1.65 25.49 -4.13
N LEU A 30 -0.90 26.58 -4.25
CA LEU A 30 -0.18 26.92 -5.47
C LEU A 30 1.28 26.52 -5.37
N ASN A 31 1.84 26.12 -6.51
CA ASN A 31 3.28 25.91 -6.67
C ASN A 31 3.99 27.25 -6.96
N ASP A 32 5.31 27.22 -7.12
CA ASP A 32 6.14 28.40 -7.37
C ASP A 32 5.77 29.15 -8.68
N ASP A 33 5.13 28.48 -9.62
CA ASP A 33 4.65 29.05 -10.89
C ASP A 33 3.23 29.66 -10.76
N GLY A 34 2.63 29.65 -9.58
CA GLY A 34 1.28 30.13 -9.33
C GLY A 34 0.17 29.21 -9.86
N LYS A 35 0.50 27.95 -10.16
CA LYS A 35 -0.47 26.94 -10.59
C LYS A 35 -0.89 26.04 -9.44
N PRO A 36 -2.13 25.52 -9.44
CA PRO A 36 -2.56 24.62 -8.38
C PRO A 36 -1.72 23.34 -8.34
N VAL A 37 -1.32 22.95 -7.14
CA VAL A 37 -0.68 21.65 -6.90
C VAL A 37 -1.71 20.57 -7.16
N MET A 38 -1.45 19.73 -8.17
CA MET A 38 -2.38 18.69 -8.59
C MET A 38 -1.67 17.46 -9.13
N THR A 39 -2.40 16.35 -9.14
CA THR A 39 -2.02 15.09 -9.80
C THR A 39 -3.20 14.63 -10.66
N SER A 40 -2.96 14.19 -11.89
CA SER A 40 -4.00 13.68 -12.78
C SER A 40 -3.83 12.19 -13.05
N GLY A 41 -4.93 11.46 -13.01
CA GLY A 41 -5.05 10.06 -13.40
C GLY A 41 -5.99 9.88 -14.59
N ASN A 42 -6.35 8.63 -14.88
CA ASN A 42 -7.21 8.30 -16.02
C ASN A 42 -8.67 8.75 -15.85
N PHE A 43 -9.17 8.84 -14.62
CA PHE A 43 -10.59 9.07 -14.29
C PHE A 43 -10.82 10.34 -13.48
N ALA A 44 -9.77 10.96 -12.97
CA ALA A 44 -9.89 12.13 -12.11
C ALA A 44 -8.60 12.98 -12.10
N VAL A 45 -8.75 14.20 -11.63
CA VAL A 45 -7.67 15.08 -11.19
C VAL A 45 -7.83 15.36 -9.70
N VAL A 46 -6.75 15.34 -8.94
CA VAL A 46 -6.72 15.58 -7.51
C VAL A 46 -5.94 16.86 -7.25
N PHE A 47 -6.58 17.83 -6.61
CA PHE A 47 -5.99 19.11 -6.22
C PHE A 47 -5.65 19.09 -4.72
N LYS A 48 -4.51 19.68 -4.36
CA LYS A 48 -4.21 19.99 -2.96
C LYS A 48 -4.92 21.28 -2.58
N MET A 49 -5.82 21.20 -1.60
CA MET A 49 -6.59 22.34 -1.09
C MET A 49 -6.19 22.65 0.35
N GLN A 50 -6.36 23.89 0.76
CA GLN A 50 -6.24 24.32 2.15
C GLN A 50 -7.54 24.96 2.60
N ASP A 51 -8.07 24.50 3.72
CA ASP A 51 -9.09 25.21 4.45
C ASP A 51 -8.44 26.42 5.14
N VAL A 52 -8.83 27.63 4.75
CA VAL A 52 -8.20 28.87 5.23
C VAL A 52 -8.56 29.23 6.68
N GLU A 53 -9.64 28.65 7.23
CA GLU A 53 -10.02 28.86 8.63
C GLU A 53 -9.21 27.97 9.58
N THR A 54 -9.04 26.70 9.21
CA THR A 54 -8.37 25.71 10.07
C THR A 54 -6.90 25.54 9.73
N GLY A 55 -6.48 25.95 8.53
CA GLY A 55 -5.16 25.71 7.97
C GLY A 55 -4.91 24.25 7.53
N LYS A 56 -5.90 23.37 7.68
CA LYS A 56 -5.78 21.94 7.33
C LYS A 56 -5.76 21.76 5.81
N PHE A 57 -4.98 20.77 5.36
CA PHE A 57 -4.88 20.42 3.94
C PHE A 57 -5.78 19.24 3.58
N TYR A 58 -6.31 19.28 2.36
CA TYR A 58 -7.21 18.29 1.81
C TYR A 58 -6.81 17.91 0.37
N ALA A 59 -7.16 16.71 -0.04
CA ALA A 59 -7.14 16.24 -1.42
C ALA A 59 -8.58 16.36 -1.97
N LEU A 60 -8.76 17.18 -2.99
CA LEU A 60 -10.02 17.33 -3.70
C LEU A 60 -9.94 16.59 -5.02
N LYS A 61 -10.64 15.47 -5.14
CA LYS A 61 -10.71 14.65 -6.37
C LYS A 61 -11.91 15.10 -7.22
N CYS A 62 -11.61 15.63 -8.41
CA CYS A 62 -12.59 16.02 -9.42
C CYS A 62 -12.58 14.96 -10.54
N PHE A 63 -13.73 14.47 -10.92
CA PHE A 63 -13.84 13.35 -11.87
C PHE A 63 -13.82 13.86 -13.32
N THR A 64 -13.12 13.16 -14.19
CA THR A 64 -13.01 13.51 -15.62
C THR A 64 -13.77 12.56 -16.53
N LYS A 65 -14.29 11.45 -15.99
CA LYS A 65 -15.07 10.45 -16.73
C LYS A 65 -16.21 9.90 -15.90
N GLU A 66 -17.28 9.52 -16.56
CA GLU A 66 -18.39 8.80 -15.94
C GLU A 66 -17.94 7.40 -15.50
N GLN A 67 -18.46 7.00 -14.35
CA GLN A 67 -18.43 5.62 -13.87
C GLN A 67 -19.78 5.33 -13.23
N GLU A 68 -20.47 4.34 -13.75
CA GLU A 68 -21.81 3.98 -13.27
C GLU A 68 -21.76 3.59 -11.77
N GLY A 69 -22.73 4.10 -11.02
CA GLY A 69 -22.86 3.82 -9.59
C GLY A 69 -21.80 4.47 -8.67
N ARG A 70 -20.93 5.38 -9.20
CA ARG A 70 -19.88 6.03 -8.39
C ARG A 70 -20.42 6.77 -7.17
N ALA A 71 -21.44 7.60 -7.35
CA ALA A 71 -22.01 8.40 -6.26
C ALA A 71 -22.52 7.49 -5.13
N GLU A 72 -23.34 6.50 -5.47
CA GLU A 72 -23.87 5.53 -4.52
C GLU A 72 -22.75 4.78 -3.79
N ALA A 73 -21.72 4.37 -4.54
CA ALA A 73 -20.59 3.68 -3.94
C ALA A 73 -19.82 4.55 -2.95
N TYR A 74 -19.53 5.80 -3.29
CA TYR A 74 -18.82 6.69 -2.35
C TYR A 74 -19.65 7.06 -1.13
N HIS A 75 -20.97 7.17 -1.25
CA HIS A 75 -21.85 7.32 -0.08
C HIS A 75 -21.79 6.08 0.82
N GLN A 76 -21.83 4.88 0.24
CA GLN A 76 -21.71 3.62 1.00
C GLN A 76 -20.32 3.49 1.68
N ILE A 77 -19.24 3.86 0.98
CA ILE A 77 -17.88 3.85 1.52
C ILE A 77 -17.76 4.87 2.66
N ALA A 78 -18.23 6.11 2.45
CA ALA A 78 -18.18 7.15 3.47
C ALA A 78 -18.95 6.74 4.73
N ASP A 79 -20.13 6.14 4.56
CA ASP A 79 -20.94 5.67 5.70
C ASP A 79 -20.27 4.51 6.44
N ALA A 80 -19.65 3.57 5.71
CA ALA A 80 -18.95 2.44 6.31
C ALA A 80 -17.67 2.83 7.06
N LEU A 81 -16.97 3.88 6.59
CA LEU A 81 -15.69 4.28 7.17
C LEU A 81 -15.81 5.40 8.22
N LYS A 82 -16.96 6.04 8.38
CA LYS A 82 -17.13 7.21 9.28
C LYS A 82 -16.72 6.95 10.73
N ASP A 83 -16.91 5.72 11.22
CA ASP A 83 -16.63 5.33 12.60
C ASP A 83 -15.35 4.46 12.72
N VAL A 84 -14.59 4.32 11.63
CA VAL A 84 -13.34 3.55 11.61
C VAL A 84 -12.18 4.46 11.96
N ASP A 85 -11.74 4.42 13.21
CA ASP A 85 -10.53 5.13 13.65
C ASP A 85 -9.29 4.27 13.34
N SER A 86 -8.51 4.68 12.35
CA SER A 86 -7.32 3.95 11.91
C SER A 86 -6.29 4.90 11.28
N PRO A 87 -5.00 4.73 11.63
CA PRO A 87 -3.94 5.49 10.99
C PRO A 87 -3.71 5.12 9.51
N TYR A 88 -4.29 4.00 9.07
CA TYR A 88 -4.13 3.48 7.70
C TYR A 88 -5.14 4.04 6.70
N LEU A 89 -6.17 4.74 7.18
CA LEU A 89 -7.20 5.32 6.32
C LEU A 89 -7.22 6.85 6.41
N VAL A 90 -7.75 7.48 5.37
CA VAL A 90 -8.08 8.89 5.35
C VAL A 90 -9.60 9.07 5.45
N SER A 91 -10.03 10.15 6.10
CA SER A 91 -11.44 10.52 6.06
C SER A 91 -11.83 10.94 4.65
N LEU A 92 -13.09 10.72 4.30
CA LEU A 92 -13.61 11.11 2.99
C LEU A 92 -15.03 11.66 3.09
N ARG A 93 -15.35 12.59 2.20
CA ARG A 93 -16.70 13.14 2.00
C ARG A 93 -16.97 13.22 0.51
N TYR A 94 -18.03 12.57 0.04
CA TYR A 94 -18.51 12.72 -1.33
C TYR A 94 -19.59 13.79 -1.35
N LEU A 95 -19.46 14.76 -2.24
CA LEU A 95 -20.36 15.92 -2.38
C LEU A 95 -20.91 15.92 -3.82
N ASP A 96 -22.20 15.69 -3.96
CA ASP A 96 -22.84 15.38 -5.27
C ASP A 96 -22.84 16.56 -6.26
N LYS A 97 -23.01 17.77 -5.78
CA LYS A 97 -23.16 18.99 -6.60
C LYS A 97 -22.44 20.13 -5.91
N GLU A 98 -21.14 20.01 -5.85
CA GLU A 98 -20.33 20.88 -5.01
C GLU A 98 -19.58 21.95 -5.79
N LEU A 99 -19.05 21.58 -6.97
CA LEU A 99 -18.20 22.47 -7.74
C LEU A 99 -18.92 22.95 -9.00
N PHE A 100 -19.14 24.26 -9.11
CA PHE A 100 -19.54 24.88 -10.35
C PHE A 100 -18.37 24.95 -11.32
N VAL A 101 -18.58 24.47 -12.55
CA VAL A 101 -17.61 24.52 -13.63
C VAL A 101 -18.31 24.99 -14.91
N ASP A 102 -17.83 26.09 -15.46
CA ASP A 102 -18.23 26.52 -16.80
C ASP A 102 -17.54 25.64 -17.85
N THR A 103 -18.32 24.85 -18.58
CA THR A 103 -17.83 23.84 -19.52
C THR A 103 -18.70 23.75 -20.76
N GLU A 104 -18.07 23.50 -21.90
CA GLU A 104 -18.76 23.22 -23.16
C GLU A 104 -18.99 21.71 -23.37
N GLN A 105 -18.52 20.84 -22.46
CA GLN A 105 -18.60 19.39 -22.62
C GLN A 105 -20.01 18.81 -22.34
N THR A 106 -20.80 19.54 -21.55
CA THR A 106 -22.16 19.15 -21.13
C THR A 106 -22.99 20.38 -20.78
N SER A 107 -24.31 20.20 -20.68
CA SER A 107 -25.21 21.24 -20.14
C SER A 107 -25.23 21.30 -18.62
N GLU A 108 -24.62 20.33 -17.93
CA GLU A 108 -24.49 20.37 -16.47
C GLU A 108 -23.41 21.38 -16.08
N THR A 109 -23.64 22.05 -14.97
CA THR A 109 -22.74 23.10 -14.45
C THR A 109 -22.26 22.80 -13.05
N GLU A 110 -22.89 21.87 -12.32
CA GLU A 110 -22.54 21.48 -10.96
C GLU A 110 -22.01 20.04 -10.95
N PHE A 111 -20.78 19.84 -10.48
CA PHE A 111 -20.12 18.55 -10.55
C PHE A 111 -19.80 18.01 -9.15
N PRO A 112 -19.83 16.67 -9.01
CA PRO A 112 -19.46 16.03 -7.77
C PRO A 112 -17.95 16.12 -7.54
N VAL A 113 -17.58 16.16 -6.25
CA VAL A 113 -16.20 16.07 -5.80
C VAL A 113 -16.07 15.10 -4.64
N LEU A 114 -14.89 14.54 -4.47
CA LEU A 114 -14.52 13.78 -3.30
C LEU A 114 -13.46 14.55 -2.52
N LEU A 115 -13.79 14.93 -1.29
CA LEU A 115 -12.87 15.57 -0.36
C LEU A 115 -12.29 14.52 0.58
N MET A 116 -10.97 14.46 0.69
CA MET A 116 -10.23 13.55 1.57
C MET A 116 -9.20 14.35 2.38
N ASP A 117 -8.76 13.82 3.51
CA ASP A 117 -7.60 14.38 4.19
C ASP A 117 -6.36 14.28 3.29
N TRP A 118 -5.58 15.38 3.24
CA TRP A 118 -4.31 15.36 2.53
C TRP A 118 -3.26 14.59 3.35
N VAL A 119 -2.56 13.68 2.71
CA VAL A 119 -1.47 12.91 3.31
C VAL A 119 -0.15 13.42 2.75
N GLU A 120 0.67 14.01 3.60
CA GLU A 120 2.08 14.25 3.25
C GLU A 120 2.84 12.93 3.33
N GLY A 121 3.44 12.54 2.19
CA GLY A 121 4.15 11.27 2.10
C GLY A 121 4.60 10.99 0.68
N LYS A 122 5.33 9.89 0.54
CA LYS A 122 5.76 9.34 -0.76
C LYS A 122 4.97 8.08 -1.03
N THR A 123 4.71 7.79 -2.29
CA THR A 123 4.17 6.48 -2.65
C THR A 123 5.16 5.37 -2.25
N LEU A 124 4.65 4.19 -1.93
CA LEU A 124 5.47 3.09 -1.42
C LEU A 124 6.59 2.70 -2.40
N ASP A 125 6.32 2.70 -3.70
CA ASP A 125 7.34 2.43 -4.73
C ASP A 125 8.44 3.50 -4.77
N LYS A 126 8.07 4.78 -4.64
CA LYS A 126 9.03 5.88 -4.57
C LYS A 126 9.87 5.80 -3.31
N TYR A 127 9.23 5.59 -2.15
CA TYR A 127 9.96 5.41 -0.88
C TYR A 127 10.92 4.22 -0.96
N LEU A 128 10.47 3.10 -1.51
CA LEU A 128 11.27 1.90 -1.67
C LEU A 128 12.53 2.17 -2.52
N ARG A 129 12.36 2.81 -3.69
CA ARG A 129 13.47 3.12 -4.60
C ARG A 129 14.48 4.11 -4.02
N GLU A 130 14.03 5.08 -3.25
CA GLU A 130 14.91 6.07 -2.60
C GLU A 130 15.71 5.47 -1.42
N ASN A 131 15.33 4.30 -0.92
CA ASN A 131 15.96 3.68 0.25
C ASN A 131 16.59 2.31 -0.04
N LEU A 132 16.91 2.00 -1.31
CA LEU A 132 17.47 0.69 -1.68
C LEU A 132 18.78 0.35 -0.98
N ASP A 133 19.58 1.35 -0.65
CA ASP A 133 20.85 1.19 0.05
C ASP A 133 20.69 1.13 1.59
N ASP A 134 19.50 1.41 2.12
CA ASP A 134 19.19 1.34 3.55
C ASP A 134 18.43 0.06 3.91
N LYS A 135 19.18 -0.97 4.24
CA LYS A 135 18.61 -2.26 4.64
C LYS A 135 17.60 -2.13 5.79
N TYR A 136 17.87 -1.24 6.76
CA TYR A 136 16.95 -1.06 7.89
C TYR A 136 15.64 -0.41 7.47
N ALA A 137 15.70 0.59 6.59
CA ALA A 137 14.51 1.22 6.04
C ALA A 137 13.65 0.21 5.26
N LEU A 138 14.28 -0.67 4.45
CA LEU A 138 13.61 -1.72 3.70
C LEU A 138 12.94 -2.76 4.61
N GLU A 139 13.66 -3.24 5.62
CA GLU A 139 13.13 -4.18 6.61
C GLU A 139 11.97 -3.55 7.41
N MET A 140 12.11 -2.27 7.80
CA MET A 140 11.07 -1.53 8.50
C MET A 140 9.82 -1.32 7.63
N LEU A 141 10.00 -1.05 6.33
CA LEU A 141 8.88 -0.94 5.39
C LEU A 141 8.10 -2.26 5.29
N ALA A 142 8.79 -3.39 5.13
CA ALA A 142 8.17 -4.71 5.10
C ALA A 142 7.43 -5.02 6.41
N TYR A 143 8.03 -4.68 7.55
CA TYR A 143 7.40 -4.82 8.87
C TYR A 143 6.12 -3.98 8.99
N ARG A 144 6.18 -2.69 8.65
CA ARG A 144 5.02 -1.79 8.71
C ARG A 144 3.91 -2.22 7.77
N PHE A 145 4.27 -2.70 6.58
CA PHE A 145 3.29 -3.26 5.66
C PHE A 145 2.63 -4.53 6.23
N SER A 146 3.39 -5.38 6.95
CA SER A 146 2.80 -6.53 7.63
C SER A 146 1.80 -6.12 8.73
N GLN A 147 2.06 -5.02 9.45
CA GLN A 147 1.13 -4.49 10.45
C GLN A 147 -0.16 -3.97 9.79
N LEU A 148 -0.04 -3.25 8.66
CA LEU A 148 -1.19 -2.83 7.86
C LEU A 148 -1.99 -4.05 7.38
N ALA A 149 -1.32 -5.08 6.85
CA ALA A 149 -1.97 -6.29 6.36
C ALA A 149 -2.72 -7.05 7.47
N GLN A 150 -2.11 -7.19 8.66
CA GLN A 150 -2.75 -7.82 9.82
C GLN A 150 -3.95 -7.02 10.31
N TRP A 151 -3.92 -5.71 10.18
CA TRP A 151 -5.06 -4.87 10.50
C TRP A 151 -6.17 -4.98 9.45
N LEU A 152 -5.82 -5.04 8.14
CA LEU A 152 -6.80 -5.01 7.04
C LEU A 152 -7.54 -6.36 6.88
N ILE A 153 -6.84 -7.50 7.01
CA ILE A 153 -7.42 -8.85 6.80
C ILE A 153 -8.72 -9.09 7.59
N PRO A 154 -8.84 -8.75 8.89
CA PRO A 154 -10.07 -8.99 9.65
C PRO A 154 -11.15 -7.92 9.43
N GLN A 155 -10.92 -6.91 8.62
CA GLN A 155 -11.92 -5.88 8.40
C GLN A 155 -13.09 -6.41 7.54
N PRO A 156 -14.30 -5.88 7.73
CA PRO A 156 -15.45 -6.25 6.92
C PRO A 156 -15.47 -5.58 5.54
N PHE A 157 -14.43 -4.85 5.20
CA PHE A 157 -14.24 -4.13 3.94
C PHE A 157 -12.88 -4.46 3.33
N ALA A 158 -12.71 -4.15 2.05
CA ALA A 158 -11.45 -4.31 1.34
C ALA A 158 -11.18 -3.09 0.44
N HIS A 159 -9.91 -2.76 0.23
CA HIS A 159 -9.49 -1.63 -0.61
C HIS A 159 -9.79 -1.86 -2.10
N GLY A 160 -9.60 -3.09 -2.57
CA GLY A 160 -9.96 -3.54 -3.92
C GLY A 160 -8.97 -3.20 -5.04
N ASP A 161 -8.07 -2.25 -4.85
CA ASP A 161 -6.96 -1.93 -5.78
C ASP A 161 -5.67 -1.61 -5.02
N LEU A 162 -5.26 -2.53 -4.13
CA LEU A 162 -3.99 -2.40 -3.44
C LEU A 162 -2.82 -2.50 -4.42
N LYS A 163 -2.03 -1.43 -4.49
CA LYS A 163 -0.80 -1.33 -5.29
C LYS A 163 0.11 -0.26 -4.68
N PRO A 164 1.41 -0.25 -4.99
CA PRO A 164 2.38 0.65 -4.36
C PRO A 164 2.05 2.14 -4.47
N VAL A 165 1.43 2.58 -5.56
CA VAL A 165 1.07 3.99 -5.75
C VAL A 165 -0.14 4.42 -4.93
N ASN A 166 -0.97 3.47 -4.47
CA ASN A 166 -2.14 3.70 -3.61
C ASN A 166 -1.81 3.58 -2.11
N ILE A 167 -0.53 3.42 -1.77
CA ILE A 167 -0.03 3.32 -0.40
C ILE A 167 0.98 4.42 -0.19
N LEU A 168 0.66 5.39 0.67
CA LEU A 168 1.58 6.47 1.01
C LEU A 168 2.37 6.13 2.26
N VAL A 169 3.65 6.47 2.26
CA VAL A 169 4.57 6.35 3.39
C VAL A 169 4.83 7.76 3.93
N ARG A 170 4.34 8.06 5.12
CA ARG A 170 4.58 9.33 5.82
C ARG A 170 6.03 9.41 6.28
N GLU A 171 6.46 10.59 6.70
CA GLU A 171 7.82 10.83 7.22
C GLU A 171 8.15 9.96 8.45
N ASP A 172 7.18 9.75 9.34
CA ASP A 172 7.29 8.83 10.47
C ASP A 172 7.23 7.34 10.07
N GLY A 173 6.99 7.08 8.77
CA GLY A 173 6.87 5.79 8.13
C GLY A 173 5.52 5.11 8.32
N THR A 174 4.52 5.78 8.86
CA THR A 174 3.14 5.28 8.87
C THR A 174 2.65 5.09 7.44
N LEU A 175 2.04 3.94 7.16
CA LEU A 175 1.42 3.67 5.86
C LEU A 175 -0.02 4.17 5.85
N VAL A 176 -0.43 4.76 4.72
CA VAL A 176 -1.80 5.25 4.55
C VAL A 176 -2.32 4.81 3.19
N LEU A 177 -3.49 4.20 3.17
CA LEU A 177 -4.20 3.80 1.97
C LEU A 177 -4.94 5.00 1.37
N VAL A 178 -4.88 5.14 0.06
CA VAL A 178 -5.55 6.20 -0.70
C VAL A 178 -6.18 5.61 -1.97
N ASP A 179 -7.11 6.34 -2.58
CA ASP A 179 -7.81 5.94 -3.82
C ASP A 179 -8.76 4.74 -3.64
N TYR A 180 -9.94 5.04 -3.07
CA TYR A 180 -10.94 4.04 -2.69
C TYR A 180 -11.95 3.68 -3.82
N ASP A 181 -11.64 3.96 -5.09
CA ASP A 181 -12.55 3.71 -6.23
C ASP A 181 -12.96 2.23 -6.35
N GLY A 182 -12.06 1.31 -5.99
CA GLY A 182 -12.28 -0.14 -6.02
C GLY A 182 -12.78 -0.75 -4.72
N MET A 183 -13.04 0.06 -3.69
CA MET A 183 -13.33 -0.43 -2.34
C MET A 183 -14.65 -1.21 -2.27
N TYR A 184 -14.60 -2.32 -1.53
CA TYR A 184 -15.76 -3.08 -1.08
C TYR A 184 -16.10 -2.73 0.35
N VAL A 185 -17.39 -2.54 0.64
CA VAL A 185 -17.95 -2.41 1.99
C VAL A 185 -19.17 -3.32 2.14
N PRO A 186 -19.58 -3.70 3.37
CA PRO A 186 -20.64 -4.71 3.61
C PRO A 186 -21.97 -4.40 2.93
N SER A 187 -22.34 -3.13 2.78
CA SER A 187 -23.57 -2.71 2.08
C SER A 187 -23.57 -3.05 0.58
N MET A 188 -22.38 -3.32 0.00
CA MET A 188 -22.22 -3.70 -1.40
C MET A 188 -22.31 -5.21 -1.64
N LYS A 189 -22.64 -6.00 -0.63
CA LYS A 189 -22.71 -7.45 -0.75
C LYS A 189 -23.68 -7.88 -1.87
N GLY A 190 -23.17 -8.68 -2.80
CA GLY A 190 -23.92 -9.13 -3.99
C GLY A 190 -23.89 -8.18 -5.17
N GLN A 191 -23.23 -7.03 -5.06
CA GLN A 191 -22.92 -6.16 -6.19
C GLN A 191 -21.69 -6.69 -6.94
N LYS A 192 -21.50 -6.18 -8.16
CA LYS A 192 -20.29 -6.43 -8.96
C LYS A 192 -19.22 -5.38 -8.66
N ALA A 193 -17.97 -5.78 -8.76
CA ALA A 193 -16.85 -4.84 -8.69
C ALA A 193 -16.92 -3.84 -9.86
N ARG A 194 -16.79 -2.55 -9.55
CA ARG A 194 -16.69 -1.50 -10.57
C ARG A 194 -15.33 -1.47 -11.24
N GLU A 195 -14.31 -1.92 -10.50
CA GLU A 195 -12.92 -2.03 -10.94
C GLU A 195 -12.34 -3.36 -10.49
N LEU A 196 -11.49 -3.93 -11.32
CA LEU A 196 -10.82 -5.19 -10.97
C LEU A 196 -9.47 -5.00 -10.27
N GLY A 197 -9.01 -3.76 -10.18
CA GLY A 197 -7.67 -3.45 -9.70
C GLY A 197 -6.58 -3.75 -10.74
N SER A 198 -5.36 -3.41 -10.40
CA SER A 198 -4.20 -3.50 -11.31
C SER A 198 -3.77 -4.95 -11.54
N PRO A 199 -3.53 -5.38 -12.81
CA PRO A 199 -3.24 -6.77 -13.13
C PRO A 199 -2.06 -7.39 -12.37
N ASN A 200 -1.02 -6.60 -12.11
CA ASN A 200 0.16 -7.06 -11.38
C ASN A 200 -0.05 -7.21 -9.85
N PHE A 201 -1.21 -6.79 -9.34
CA PHE A 201 -1.53 -6.83 -7.90
C PHE A 201 -2.86 -7.50 -7.59
N ARG A 202 -3.58 -8.00 -8.59
CA ARG A 202 -4.83 -8.74 -8.38
C ARG A 202 -4.65 -10.23 -8.66
N HIS A 203 -5.54 -11.03 -8.09
CA HIS A 203 -5.59 -12.44 -8.46
C HIS A 203 -5.88 -12.58 -9.97
N PRO A 204 -5.13 -13.43 -10.71
CA PRO A 204 -5.24 -13.48 -12.18
C PRO A 204 -6.58 -14.01 -12.69
N GLN A 205 -7.36 -14.67 -11.84
CA GLN A 205 -8.71 -15.17 -12.16
C GLN A 205 -9.82 -14.29 -11.56
N ARG A 206 -9.49 -13.14 -10.95
CA ARG A 206 -10.49 -12.23 -10.40
C ARG A 206 -11.41 -11.71 -11.50
N THR A 207 -12.70 -11.82 -11.27
CA THR A 207 -13.78 -11.30 -12.12
C THR A 207 -14.56 -10.19 -11.38
N GLU A 208 -15.51 -9.57 -12.06
CA GLU A 208 -16.39 -8.58 -11.44
C GLU A 208 -17.28 -9.18 -10.34
N ASP A 209 -17.57 -10.48 -10.40
CA ASP A 209 -18.38 -11.19 -9.41
C ASP A 209 -17.59 -11.49 -8.11
N ASP A 210 -16.25 -11.45 -8.16
CA ASP A 210 -15.36 -11.58 -7.00
C ASP A 210 -15.24 -10.23 -6.27
N PHE A 211 -16.32 -9.81 -5.59
CA PHE A 211 -16.38 -8.54 -4.87
C PHE A 211 -16.86 -8.77 -3.42
N ASN A 212 -15.88 -8.86 -2.51
CA ASN A 212 -16.09 -9.18 -1.11
C ASN A 212 -14.92 -8.67 -0.26
N GLU A 213 -14.97 -8.89 1.05
CA GLU A 213 -13.98 -8.47 2.04
C GLU A 213 -12.59 -9.13 1.88
N ARG A 214 -12.46 -10.17 1.07
CA ARG A 214 -11.22 -10.93 0.90
C ARG A 214 -10.46 -10.64 -0.40
N ILE A 215 -10.93 -9.70 -1.20
CA ILE A 215 -10.29 -9.38 -2.49
C ILE A 215 -8.87 -8.83 -2.33
N ASP A 216 -8.51 -8.36 -1.14
CA ASP A 216 -7.16 -7.86 -0.82
C ASP A 216 -6.18 -8.94 -0.34
N ASP A 217 -6.63 -10.15 -0.03
CA ASP A 217 -5.76 -11.22 0.47
C ASP A 217 -4.57 -11.48 -0.47
N PHE A 218 -4.86 -11.53 -1.76
CA PHE A 218 -3.84 -11.79 -2.79
C PHE A 218 -2.81 -10.65 -2.92
N PRO A 219 -3.20 -9.37 -3.13
CA PRO A 219 -2.23 -8.28 -3.20
C PRO A 219 -1.46 -8.09 -1.89
N LEU A 220 -2.05 -8.30 -0.72
CA LEU A 220 -1.34 -8.24 0.56
C LEU A 220 -0.18 -9.24 0.61
N VAL A 221 -0.42 -10.49 0.24
CA VAL A 221 0.63 -11.52 0.21
C VAL A 221 1.69 -11.19 -0.84
N SER A 222 1.29 -10.79 -2.04
CA SER A 222 2.19 -10.49 -3.16
C SER A 222 3.11 -9.30 -2.87
N ILE A 223 2.54 -8.20 -2.35
CA ILE A 223 3.31 -7.00 -1.99
C ILE A 223 4.26 -7.31 -0.83
N LEU A 224 3.78 -7.96 0.23
CA LEU A 224 4.63 -8.29 1.38
C LEU A 224 5.79 -9.22 0.99
N LEU A 225 5.54 -10.23 0.15
CA LEU A 225 6.59 -11.11 -0.38
C LEU A 225 7.63 -10.31 -1.17
N SER A 226 7.18 -9.37 -2.00
CA SER A 226 8.07 -8.51 -2.77
C SER A 226 8.92 -7.62 -1.87
N LEU A 227 8.30 -6.91 -0.93
CA LEU A 227 8.99 -6.02 0.02
C LEU A 227 10.02 -6.79 0.85
N TYR A 228 9.63 -7.95 1.35
CA TYR A 228 10.52 -8.76 2.17
C TYR A 228 11.69 -9.33 1.36
N SER A 229 11.45 -9.76 0.12
CA SER A 229 12.51 -10.23 -0.78
C SER A 229 13.51 -9.12 -1.13
N ILE A 230 13.00 -7.91 -1.42
CA ILE A 230 13.84 -6.72 -1.71
C ILE A 230 14.65 -6.31 -0.47
N SER A 231 14.09 -6.40 0.73
CA SER A 231 14.85 -6.09 1.96
C SER A 231 16.04 -7.01 2.19
N ILE A 232 16.00 -8.21 1.62
CA ILE A 232 17.10 -9.19 1.68
C ILE A 232 18.08 -8.99 0.53
N GLU A 233 17.57 -8.81 -0.69
CA GLU A 233 18.35 -8.68 -1.92
C GLU A 233 17.79 -7.50 -2.74
N PRO A 234 18.21 -6.25 -2.46
CA PRO A 234 17.69 -5.05 -3.12
C PRO A 234 17.83 -5.06 -4.64
N GLN A 235 18.84 -5.73 -5.18
CA GLN A 235 19.09 -5.88 -6.61
C GLN A 235 17.91 -6.54 -7.36
N LEU A 236 17.06 -7.28 -6.67
CA LEU A 236 15.84 -7.84 -7.27
C LEU A 236 14.91 -6.77 -7.82
N LEU A 237 14.86 -5.59 -7.19
CA LEU A 237 14.04 -4.50 -7.70
C LEU A 237 14.58 -3.92 -9.00
N GLU A 238 15.90 -3.82 -9.14
CA GLU A 238 16.56 -3.36 -10.38
C GLU A 238 16.38 -4.38 -11.51
N GLU A 239 16.44 -5.68 -11.18
CA GLU A 239 16.32 -6.76 -12.18
C GLU A 239 14.89 -6.98 -12.65
N PHE A 240 13.89 -6.88 -11.74
CA PHE A 240 12.50 -7.27 -12.00
C PHE A 240 11.48 -6.16 -11.82
N GLY A 241 11.78 -5.11 -11.04
CA GLY A 241 10.86 -4.02 -10.76
C GLY A 241 10.82 -2.99 -11.88
N ILE A 242 9.72 -2.95 -12.61
CA ILE A 242 9.41 -1.89 -13.58
C ILE A 242 8.25 -1.02 -13.08
N GLU A 243 7.94 0.07 -13.77
CA GLU A 243 7.08 1.17 -13.29
C GLU A 243 5.80 0.76 -12.57
N ASP A 244 5.12 -0.29 -13.05
CA ASP A 244 3.80 -0.71 -12.57
C ASP A 244 3.82 -1.99 -11.72
N ARG A 245 5.00 -2.48 -11.32
CA ARG A 245 5.13 -3.67 -10.45
C ARG A 245 6.31 -3.54 -9.48
N LEU A 246 6.29 -4.34 -8.42
CA LEU A 246 7.45 -4.55 -7.55
C LEU A 246 8.35 -5.65 -8.12
N LEU A 247 8.05 -6.92 -7.83
CA LEU A 247 8.81 -8.06 -8.35
C LEU A 247 7.96 -8.95 -9.24
N LEU A 248 6.71 -9.19 -8.85
CA LEU A 248 5.82 -10.15 -9.47
C LEU A 248 4.90 -9.47 -10.47
N SER A 249 4.59 -10.14 -11.57
CA SER A 249 3.70 -9.69 -12.62
C SER A 249 2.53 -10.66 -12.82
N GLU A 250 1.49 -10.23 -13.53
CA GLU A 250 0.39 -11.08 -13.93
C GLU A 250 0.87 -12.36 -14.63
N ASN A 251 1.91 -12.27 -15.47
CA ASN A 251 2.49 -13.43 -16.15
C ASN A 251 3.11 -14.44 -15.19
N ASP A 252 3.73 -13.98 -14.09
CA ASP A 252 4.29 -14.85 -13.06
C ASP A 252 3.20 -15.64 -12.35
N TYR A 253 2.05 -15.01 -12.11
CA TYR A 253 0.88 -15.66 -11.50
C TYR A 253 0.19 -16.66 -12.43
N ARG A 254 0.04 -16.33 -13.70
CA ARG A 254 -0.57 -17.21 -14.71
C ARG A 254 0.31 -18.40 -15.08
N ASN A 255 1.62 -18.25 -14.98
CA ASN A 255 2.61 -19.24 -15.35
C ASN A 255 3.47 -19.69 -14.17
N THR A 256 2.86 -19.91 -13.02
CA THR A 256 3.53 -20.20 -11.75
C THR A 256 4.57 -21.32 -11.81
N ILE A 257 4.33 -22.34 -12.63
CA ILE A 257 5.24 -23.51 -12.78
C ILE A 257 6.49 -23.13 -13.58
N SER A 258 6.38 -22.26 -14.58
CA SER A 258 7.48 -21.82 -15.45
C SER A 258 8.13 -20.52 -15.01
N SER A 259 7.48 -19.76 -14.12
CA SER A 259 8.01 -18.52 -13.59
C SER A 259 9.20 -18.77 -12.67
N GLY A 260 10.40 -18.55 -13.20
CA GLY A 260 11.64 -18.58 -12.40
C GLY A 260 11.64 -17.58 -11.24
N LEU A 261 10.78 -16.54 -11.31
CA LEU A 261 10.72 -15.47 -10.33
C LEU A 261 10.05 -15.90 -9.02
N ILE A 262 8.90 -16.59 -9.06
CA ILE A 262 8.30 -17.16 -7.84
C ILE A 262 9.29 -18.13 -7.20
N SER A 263 9.97 -18.95 -8.01
CA SER A 263 11.06 -19.80 -7.52
C SER A 263 12.25 -19.01 -6.99
N LYS A 264 12.55 -17.82 -7.52
CA LYS A 264 13.61 -16.94 -7.01
C LYS A 264 13.20 -16.26 -5.71
N CYS A 265 11.98 -15.74 -5.60
CA CYS A 265 11.43 -15.21 -4.36
C CYS A 265 11.27 -16.31 -3.28
N ALA A 266 10.83 -17.50 -3.68
CA ALA A 266 10.69 -18.67 -2.80
C ALA A 266 12.01 -19.25 -2.35
N CYS A 267 12.87 -19.30 -3.34
CA CYS A 267 14.17 -19.82 -3.18
C CYS A 267 15.12 -18.67 -3.29
N VAL A 268 15.02 -17.62 -2.65
CA VAL A 268 16.26 -16.90 -2.52
C VAL A 268 17.26 -17.99 -2.16
N LYS A 269 17.61 -18.76 -3.19
CA LYS A 269 18.32 -20.07 -3.12
C LYS A 269 19.68 -19.96 -2.47
N LYS A 270 20.11 -18.71 -2.24
CA LYS A 270 21.33 -18.35 -1.51
C LYS A 270 21.08 -18.03 -0.04
N LEU A 271 19.81 -17.91 0.37
CA LEU A 271 19.49 -17.73 1.77
C LEU A 271 19.12 -19.09 2.31
N PRO A 272 20.03 -19.72 3.07
CA PRO A 272 19.75 -21.00 3.70
C PRO A 272 18.50 -20.81 4.57
N ASN A 273 17.87 -21.86 4.99
CA ASN A 273 16.72 -22.07 5.88
C ASN A 273 16.38 -20.98 6.94
N TYR A 274 16.92 -19.76 6.80
CA TYR A 274 16.89 -18.67 7.78
C TYR A 274 15.76 -17.66 7.59
N TYR A 275 14.98 -17.77 6.50
CA TYR A 275 13.85 -16.88 6.28
C TYR A 275 12.53 -17.67 6.21
N PRO A 276 12.03 -18.13 7.36
CA PRO A 276 10.77 -18.87 7.40
C PRO A 276 9.60 -18.06 6.82
N ILE A 277 9.70 -16.72 6.89
CA ILE A 277 8.67 -15.81 6.37
C ILE A 277 8.53 -15.88 4.84
N THR A 278 9.63 -15.81 4.07
CA THR A 278 9.54 -15.87 2.60
C THR A 278 8.95 -17.20 2.14
N LYS A 279 9.32 -18.30 2.80
CA LYS A 279 8.76 -19.63 2.52
C LYS A 279 7.27 -19.68 2.83
N ARG A 280 6.83 -19.08 3.94
CA ARG A 280 5.43 -18.99 4.35
C ARG A 280 4.63 -18.15 3.35
N LEU A 281 5.10 -16.94 3.03
CA LEU A 281 4.45 -16.05 2.07
C LEU A 281 4.35 -16.66 0.66
N THR A 282 5.40 -17.34 0.21
CA THR A 282 5.35 -18.05 -1.08
C THR A 282 4.34 -19.17 -1.07
N ARG A 283 4.24 -19.92 0.04
CA ARG A 283 3.22 -20.94 0.20
C ARG A 283 1.83 -20.34 0.13
N TYR A 284 1.57 -19.24 0.86
CA TYR A 284 0.28 -18.55 0.81
C TYR A 284 -0.06 -18.06 -0.60
N LEU A 285 0.91 -17.44 -1.29
CA LEU A 285 0.71 -17.02 -2.67
C LEU A 285 0.36 -18.20 -3.59
N TRP A 286 1.05 -19.34 -3.40
CA TRP A 286 0.75 -20.57 -4.14
C TRP A 286 -0.65 -21.09 -3.79
N ASP A 287 -0.98 -21.18 -2.52
CA ASP A 287 -2.28 -21.67 -2.06
C ASP A 287 -3.42 -20.80 -2.63
N LEU A 288 -3.27 -19.48 -2.60
CA LEU A 288 -4.24 -18.54 -3.21
C LEU A 288 -4.38 -18.70 -4.73
N LEU A 289 -3.31 -19.09 -5.43
CA LEU A 289 -3.32 -19.26 -6.88
C LEU A 289 -3.90 -20.61 -7.34
N VAL A 290 -3.80 -21.65 -6.52
CA VAL A 290 -4.06 -23.04 -6.92
C VAL A 290 -5.38 -23.59 -6.36
N PHE A 291 -5.79 -23.15 -5.16
CA PHE A 291 -7.01 -23.67 -4.54
C PHE A 291 -8.25 -22.89 -4.99
N ASP A 292 -9.29 -23.63 -5.40
CA ASP A 292 -10.59 -23.06 -5.80
C ASP A 292 -11.35 -22.44 -4.62
N ASP A 293 -11.20 -23.01 -3.42
CA ASP A 293 -11.83 -22.51 -2.19
C ASP A 293 -10.86 -21.64 -1.39
N LYS A 294 -10.81 -20.35 -1.76
CA LYS A 294 -9.94 -19.34 -1.15
C LYS A 294 -10.41 -18.91 0.25
N ASN A 295 -11.65 -19.26 0.63
CA ASN A 295 -12.25 -18.82 1.88
C ASN A 295 -11.70 -19.54 3.11
N ASP A 296 -11.11 -20.72 2.92
CA ASP A 296 -10.54 -21.53 4.00
C ASP A 296 -9.05 -21.23 4.29
N ILE A 297 -8.42 -20.34 3.51
CA ILE A 297 -7.02 -20.01 3.73
C ILE A 297 -6.91 -18.96 4.85
N SER A 298 -6.36 -19.37 5.98
CA SER A 298 -6.01 -18.45 7.07
C SER A 298 -4.64 -17.85 6.83
N LEU A 299 -4.58 -16.53 6.68
CA LEU A 299 -3.35 -15.80 6.43
C LEU A 299 -2.77 -15.22 7.72
N ASP A 300 -1.57 -15.66 8.09
CA ASP A 300 -0.72 -14.99 9.08
C ASP A 300 0.41 -14.25 8.35
N LEU A 301 0.25 -12.94 8.19
CA LEU A 301 1.21 -12.07 7.51
C LEU A 301 2.15 -11.35 8.49
N SER A 302 2.24 -11.81 9.75
CA SER A 302 3.13 -11.23 10.75
C SER A 302 4.60 -11.32 10.34
N VAL A 303 5.32 -10.22 10.55
CA VAL A 303 6.76 -10.09 10.33
C VAL A 303 7.37 -9.53 11.61
N ALA A 304 8.55 -10.00 11.96
CA ALA A 304 9.26 -9.49 13.12
C ALA A 304 9.75 -8.04 12.89
N PRO A 305 9.69 -7.17 13.92
CA PRO A 305 10.28 -5.84 13.81
C PRO A 305 11.80 -5.93 13.59
N PRO A 306 12.36 -5.09 12.71
CA PRO A 306 13.81 -5.10 12.45
C PRO A 306 14.60 -4.61 13.66
N VAL A 307 15.80 -5.13 13.81
CA VAL A 307 16.72 -4.72 14.87
C VAL A 307 17.42 -3.42 14.45
N PRO A 308 17.35 -2.34 15.26
CA PRO A 308 18.02 -1.08 14.97
C PRO A 308 19.53 -1.24 14.75
N LEU A 309 20.10 -0.44 13.87
CA LEU A 309 21.50 -0.54 13.47
C LEU A 309 22.46 -0.44 14.67
N ASN A 310 22.18 0.45 15.61
CA ASN A 310 23.01 0.62 16.84
C ASN A 310 23.04 -0.67 17.68
N ASN A 311 21.89 -1.33 17.82
CA ASN A 311 21.82 -2.60 18.53
C ASN A 311 22.52 -3.72 17.76
N ARG A 312 22.54 -3.64 16.41
CA ARG A 312 23.29 -4.57 15.56
C ARG A 312 24.79 -4.48 15.82
N ILE A 313 25.32 -3.26 15.85
CA ILE A 313 26.75 -3.03 16.08
C ILE A 313 27.16 -3.46 17.48
N THR A 314 26.38 -3.08 18.50
CA THR A 314 26.64 -3.47 19.89
C THR A 314 26.60 -4.98 20.04
N TYR A 315 25.66 -5.63 19.39
CA TYR A 315 25.52 -7.06 19.42
C TYR A 315 26.75 -7.77 18.79
N ILE A 316 27.19 -7.31 17.61
CA ILE A 316 28.37 -7.86 16.95
C ILE A 316 29.64 -7.64 17.76
N SER A 317 29.77 -6.47 18.40
CA SER A 317 30.96 -6.13 19.20
C SER A 317 31.05 -6.90 20.52
N SER A 318 29.91 -7.25 21.11
CA SER A 318 29.84 -8.01 22.35
C SER A 318 30.03 -9.51 22.19
N HIS A 319 29.90 -10.02 20.95
CA HIS A 319 29.85 -11.44 20.66
C HIS A 319 30.91 -11.87 19.65
N ASP A 320 32.12 -11.44 19.86
CA ASP A 320 33.26 -11.81 19.04
C ASP A 320 32.96 -11.74 17.51
N ARG A 321 33.50 -10.75 16.87
CA ARG A 321 33.26 -10.31 15.49
C ARG A 321 33.36 -11.37 14.39
N VAL A 322 33.60 -12.60 14.75
CA VAL A 322 33.89 -13.69 13.83
C VAL A 322 32.66 -14.14 13.02
N ASN A 323 31.45 -13.63 13.35
CA ASN A 323 30.28 -14.21 12.75
C ASN A 323 29.17 -13.21 12.42
N CYS A 324 29.41 -12.34 11.43
CA CYS A 324 28.35 -11.52 10.84
C CYS A 324 27.16 -12.38 10.37
N LYS A 325 27.42 -13.65 9.99
CA LYS A 325 26.38 -14.62 9.65
C LYS A 325 25.50 -15.02 10.86
N MET A 326 26.05 -14.89 12.07
CA MET A 326 25.32 -15.20 13.30
C MET A 326 24.33 -14.12 13.67
N TYR A 327 24.59 -12.86 13.27
CA TYR A 327 23.69 -11.75 13.47
C TYR A 327 22.33 -11.98 12.77
N ASP A 328 22.36 -12.34 11.48
CA ASP A 328 21.14 -12.60 10.72
C ASP A 328 20.33 -13.75 11.32
N LYS A 329 21.01 -14.81 11.78
CA LYS A 329 20.37 -15.92 12.51
C LYS A 329 19.63 -15.47 13.76
N ILE A 330 20.30 -14.68 14.58
CA ILE A 330 19.77 -14.29 15.89
C ILE A 330 18.67 -13.24 15.74
N GLY A 331 18.80 -12.35 14.77
CA GLY A 331 17.76 -11.38 14.45
C GLY A 331 16.42 -12.05 14.16
N TYR A 332 16.44 -13.18 13.46
CA TYR A 332 15.24 -13.90 13.08
C TYR A 332 14.76 -14.96 14.09
N ALA A 333 15.69 -15.62 14.78
CA ALA A 333 15.34 -16.61 15.82
C ALA A 333 14.61 -15.98 17.01
N LYS A 334 14.84 -14.70 17.28
CA LYS A 334 14.16 -13.96 18.36
C LYS A 334 12.65 -13.82 18.19
N TYR A 335 12.17 -14.09 16.97
CA TYR A 335 10.79 -13.80 16.59
C TYR A 335 10.00 -15.05 16.17
N SER A 336 10.60 -16.24 16.27
CA SER A 336 9.79 -17.46 16.22
C SER A 336 9.06 -17.59 17.55
N SER A 337 7.74 -17.69 17.50
CA SER A 337 6.83 -17.70 18.66
C SER A 337 7.09 -18.84 19.66
N ASP A 338 7.97 -19.78 19.34
CA ASP A 338 8.20 -21.01 20.10
C ASP A 338 9.60 -21.16 20.69
N GLU A 339 10.50 -20.21 20.47
CA GLU A 339 11.85 -20.30 21.01
C GLU A 339 12.08 -19.30 22.14
N THR A 340 12.43 -19.82 23.29
CA THR A 340 12.98 -19.03 24.40
C THR A 340 14.13 -18.15 23.91
N PRO A 341 14.27 -16.94 24.48
CA PRO A 341 15.33 -16.00 24.08
C PRO A 341 16.66 -16.73 24.03
N VAL A 342 17.38 -16.51 22.94
CA VAL A 342 18.66 -17.15 22.64
C VAL A 342 19.73 -16.75 23.67
N SER A 343 19.42 -16.92 24.95
CA SER A 343 20.43 -16.85 26.01
C SER A 343 21.49 -17.95 25.89
N GLY A 344 21.18 -19.00 25.16
CA GLY A 344 22.12 -20.10 24.89
C GLY A 344 23.19 -19.78 23.83
N TYR A 345 22.99 -18.71 23.04
CA TYR A 345 24.02 -18.22 22.11
C TYR A 345 24.84 -17.07 22.70
N SER A 346 24.64 -16.79 23.98
CA SER A 346 25.52 -15.88 24.69
C SER A 346 26.94 -16.47 24.66
N CYS A 347 27.88 -15.62 24.53
CA CYS A 347 29.33 -15.74 24.39
C CYS A 347 30.07 -16.75 25.25
N ARG A 348 29.44 -17.81 25.71
CA ARG A 348 30.15 -18.88 26.39
C ARG A 348 31.20 -19.56 25.51
N ALA A 349 31.02 -19.48 24.18
CA ALA A 349 32.01 -20.02 23.26
C ALA A 349 33.21 -19.10 23.03
N ALA A 350 33.09 -17.81 23.34
CA ALA A 350 34.17 -16.86 23.09
C ALA A 350 35.11 -16.64 24.25
N SER A 351 34.72 -17.05 25.46
CA SER A 351 35.55 -16.91 26.66
C SER A 351 36.41 -18.14 26.99
N GLY A 352 36.30 -19.18 26.23
CA GLY A 352 37.06 -20.41 26.40
C GLY A 352 38.09 -20.61 25.30
N ASN A 353 39.35 -20.45 25.63
CA ASN A 353 40.52 -20.88 24.87
C ASN A 353 41.02 -19.99 23.75
N LEU A 354 41.66 -18.90 24.12
CA LEU A 354 42.84 -18.48 23.39
C LEU A 354 44.04 -19.24 23.99
N PRO A 355 44.74 -20.03 23.19
CA PRO A 355 46.08 -20.50 23.64
C PRO A 355 46.99 -19.30 23.72
N ARG A 356 47.77 -19.28 24.75
CA ARG A 356 48.86 -18.32 24.94
C ARG A 356 49.90 -18.43 23.83
#